data_651564e17d9767f74db8841be77062a0
#
_entry.id   651564e17d9767f74db8841be77062a0
#
_cell.length_a   1.000
_cell.length_b   1.000
_cell.length_c   1.000
_cell.angle_alpha   90.00
_cell.angle_beta   90.00
_cell.angle_gamma   90.00
#
_symmetry.space_group_name_H-M   'P 1'
#
loop_
_entity.id
_entity.type
_entity.pdbx_description
1 polymer ?
#
loop_
_entity_poly.entity_id
_entity_poly.type
_entity_poly.pdbx_seq_one_letter_code
_entity_poly.pdbx_strand_id
1 'polypeptide(L)'
;MHNIFKTAALLFCLLTHAALADTPVLPWTLLRSIPRAPDHFTQGLVYADGKLFESTGHYGQSQLIAYDANTLEMQKQHFLRADVFAEGLTFLGNKLYQSSWKSREIFVYDTRLTPLQTLKISGDSWGLTTDGHLLIMSDGSDTLQFIDTGNGKTRRTLAVKDSSGRHWKDINELEWIDGNILANVWHQNTVLLIDGQSGLVKGQYDL
;
A
#
# COMPACT_ATOMS: atom_id res chain seq x y z
N MET A 1 -45.93 -32.31 -57.79
CA MET A 1 -45.79 -32.39 -56.33
C MET A 1 -44.33 -32.19 -55.98
N HIS A 2 -43.95 -30.99 -55.49
CA HIS A 2 -42.57 -30.66 -55.14
C HIS A 2 -42.48 -30.67 -53.62
N ASN A 3 -41.66 -31.61 -53.04
CA ASN A 3 -41.39 -31.65 -51.66
C ASN A 3 -40.12 -30.74 -51.34
N ILE A 4 -40.40 -29.68 -50.60
CA ILE A 4 -39.34 -28.79 -50.11
C ILE A 4 -38.93 -29.29 -48.72
N PHE A 5 -37.73 -29.89 -48.60
CA PHE A 5 -37.10 -30.16 -47.29
C PHE A 5 -36.49 -28.88 -46.74
N LYS A 6 -37.04 -28.38 -45.63
CA LYS A 6 -36.43 -27.30 -44.84
C LYS A 6 -35.44 -27.90 -43.84
N THR A 7 -34.18 -27.73 -44.12
CA THR A 7 -33.10 -28.10 -43.16
C THR A 7 -32.96 -26.95 -42.15
N ALA A 8 -33.33 -27.17 -40.89
CA ALA A 8 -33.07 -26.25 -39.79
C ALA A 8 -31.64 -26.49 -39.26
N ALA A 9 -30.76 -25.53 -39.45
CA ALA A 9 -29.43 -25.54 -38.84
C ALA A 9 -29.52 -25.02 -37.39
N LEU A 10 -29.29 -25.90 -36.43
CA LEU A 10 -29.20 -25.58 -35.00
C LEU A 10 -27.80 -25.03 -34.71
N LEU A 11 -27.70 -23.72 -34.52
CA LEU A 11 -26.44 -23.05 -34.12
C LEU A 11 -26.25 -23.27 -32.61
N PHE A 12 -25.36 -24.18 -32.23
CA PHE A 12 -24.99 -24.43 -30.85
C PHE A 12 -23.95 -23.39 -30.45
N CYS A 13 -24.35 -22.31 -29.74
CA CYS A 13 -23.42 -21.37 -29.11
C CYS A 13 -22.78 -22.03 -27.88
N LEU A 14 -21.57 -22.55 -28.05
CA LEU A 14 -20.71 -22.95 -26.91
C LEU A 14 -20.28 -21.71 -26.11
N LEU A 15 -21.04 -21.37 -25.08
CA LEU A 15 -20.57 -20.44 -24.05
C LEU A 15 -19.45 -21.12 -23.25
N THR A 16 -18.20 -20.87 -23.65
CA THR A 16 -17.05 -21.21 -22.82
C THR A 16 -17.08 -20.31 -21.58
N HIS A 17 -17.58 -20.82 -20.47
CA HIS A 17 -17.37 -20.19 -19.18
C HIS A 17 -15.86 -20.31 -18.90
N ALA A 18 -15.10 -19.22 -19.10
CA ALA A 18 -13.78 -19.11 -18.54
C ALA A 18 -13.95 -19.22 -17.01
N ALA A 19 -13.48 -20.29 -16.41
CA ALA A 19 -13.39 -20.38 -14.97
C ALA A 19 -12.51 -19.21 -14.53
N LEU A 20 -13.08 -18.27 -13.78
CA LEU A 20 -12.33 -17.18 -13.16
C LEU A 20 -11.39 -17.84 -12.17
N ALA A 21 -10.10 -17.80 -12.46
CA ALA A 21 -9.09 -18.39 -11.59
C ALA A 21 -9.02 -17.60 -10.27
N ASP A 22 -8.98 -18.32 -9.16
CA ASP A 22 -8.71 -17.71 -7.87
C ASP A 22 -7.37 -16.98 -7.91
N THR A 23 -7.23 -15.92 -7.07
CA THR A 23 -5.97 -15.20 -6.93
C THR A 23 -4.86 -16.17 -6.52
N PRO A 24 -3.78 -16.35 -7.31
CA PRO A 24 -2.76 -17.34 -7.01
C PRO A 24 -2.02 -17.04 -5.72
N VAL A 25 -1.78 -18.06 -4.90
CA VAL A 25 -0.90 -17.94 -3.72
C VAL A 25 0.55 -18.09 -4.19
N LEU A 26 1.37 -17.10 -3.88
CA LEU A 26 2.76 -17.03 -4.27
C LEU A 26 3.68 -17.59 -3.17
N PRO A 27 4.76 -18.30 -3.52
CA PRO A 27 5.70 -18.81 -2.54
C PRO A 27 6.55 -17.66 -1.95
N TRP A 28 6.91 -17.79 -0.67
CA TRP A 28 7.84 -16.92 0.00
C TRP A 28 8.72 -17.71 0.98
N THR A 29 9.83 -17.08 1.42
CA THR A 29 10.77 -17.71 2.37
C THR A 29 11.23 -16.69 3.37
N LEU A 30 11.11 -17.00 4.66
CA LEU A 30 11.66 -16.17 5.73
C LEU A 30 13.19 -16.29 5.73
N LEU A 31 13.88 -15.21 5.39
CA LEU A 31 15.35 -15.18 5.38
C LEU A 31 15.92 -14.84 6.75
N ARG A 32 15.27 -13.94 7.49
CA ARG A 32 15.76 -13.45 8.78
C ARG A 32 14.60 -12.90 9.61
N SER A 33 14.67 -13.10 10.92
CA SER A 33 13.82 -12.43 11.91
C SER A 33 14.68 -11.63 12.86
N ILE A 34 14.24 -10.41 13.17
CA ILE A 34 14.97 -9.49 14.05
C ILE A 34 14.02 -9.05 15.16
N PRO A 35 14.38 -9.30 16.44
CA PRO A 35 13.61 -8.80 17.56
C PRO A 35 13.61 -7.26 17.59
N ARG A 36 12.48 -6.69 17.98
CA ARG A 36 12.32 -5.22 18.14
C ARG A 36 11.59 -4.90 19.45
N ALA A 37 11.57 -3.61 19.80
CA ALA A 37 10.84 -3.14 20.96
C ALA A 37 9.34 -3.49 20.85
N PRO A 38 8.75 -4.17 21.85
CA PRO A 38 7.37 -4.66 21.76
C PRO A 38 6.30 -3.56 21.89
N ASP A 39 6.68 -2.39 22.36
CA ASP A 39 5.84 -1.21 22.60
C ASP A 39 5.68 -0.31 21.36
N HIS A 40 6.42 -0.58 20.29
CA HIS A 40 6.25 0.14 19.04
C HIS A 40 5.11 -0.43 18.21
N PHE A 41 4.07 0.36 17.99
CA PHE A 41 2.98 0.03 17.08
C PHE A 41 3.33 0.51 15.67
N THR A 42 4.14 -0.29 14.95
CA THR A 42 4.63 0.05 13.60
C THR A 42 3.50 0.19 12.61
N GLN A 43 3.50 1.29 11.89
CA GLN A 43 2.52 1.62 10.87
C GLN A 43 3.17 1.87 9.49
N GLY A 44 4.48 2.08 9.45
CA GLY A 44 5.24 2.22 8.22
C GLY A 44 6.72 2.00 8.47
N LEU A 45 7.40 1.41 7.49
CA LEU A 45 8.82 1.06 7.59
C LEU A 45 9.47 1.28 6.23
N VAL A 46 10.54 2.08 6.14
CA VAL A 46 11.25 2.33 4.89
C VAL A 46 12.75 2.32 5.08
N TYR A 47 13.46 1.70 4.13
CA TYR A 47 14.91 1.76 4.06
C TYR A 47 15.36 2.86 3.08
N ALA A 48 16.25 3.75 3.53
CA ALA A 48 16.87 4.75 2.68
C ALA A 48 18.25 5.16 3.25
N ASP A 49 19.23 5.34 2.39
CA ASP A 49 20.56 5.89 2.71
C ASP A 49 21.25 5.20 3.89
N GLY A 50 21.19 3.86 3.97
CA GLY A 50 21.83 3.08 5.04
C GLY A 50 21.09 3.15 6.38
N LYS A 51 19.89 3.70 6.41
CA LYS A 51 19.01 3.80 7.58
C LYS A 51 17.71 3.07 7.37
N LEU A 52 17.15 2.59 8.46
CA LEU A 52 15.79 2.12 8.52
C LEU A 52 14.96 3.19 9.25
N PHE A 53 13.89 3.65 8.64
CA PHE A 53 12.97 4.61 9.26
C PHE A 53 11.67 3.91 9.59
N GLU A 54 11.14 4.18 10.78
CA GLU A 54 9.91 3.59 11.30
C GLU A 54 8.92 4.68 11.70
N SER A 55 7.68 4.56 11.22
CA SER A 55 6.52 5.31 11.71
C SER A 55 5.77 4.46 12.71
N THR A 56 5.52 4.99 13.90
CA THR A 56 4.73 4.30 14.93
C THR A 56 3.47 5.05 15.26
N GLY A 57 2.34 4.32 15.41
CA GLY A 57 1.04 4.87 15.77
C GLY A 57 0.86 5.05 17.29
N HIS A 58 -0.34 5.36 17.68
CA HIS A 58 -0.92 5.70 19.00
C HIS A 58 -0.91 7.20 19.32
N TYR A 59 -2.08 7.70 19.69
CA TYR A 59 -2.25 9.08 20.17
C TYR A 59 -1.37 9.35 21.40
N GLY A 60 -0.65 10.45 21.36
CA GLY A 60 0.31 10.84 22.41
C GLY A 60 1.63 10.10 22.40
N GLN A 61 1.80 9.10 21.51
CA GLN A 61 3.02 8.27 21.42
C GLN A 61 3.54 8.12 20.00
N SER A 62 2.83 8.66 18.99
CA SER A 62 3.23 8.58 17.59
C SER A 62 4.57 9.24 17.36
N GLN A 63 5.44 8.56 16.63
CA GLN A 63 6.79 9.05 16.36
C GLN A 63 7.32 8.57 15.01
N LEU A 64 8.34 9.25 14.53
CA LEU A 64 9.20 8.85 13.43
C LEU A 64 10.57 8.54 14.00
N ILE A 65 11.11 7.34 13.73
CA ILE A 65 12.36 6.85 14.29
C ILE A 65 13.33 6.53 13.16
N ALA A 66 14.60 6.84 13.34
CA ALA A 66 15.69 6.45 12.46
C ALA A 66 16.63 5.49 13.19
N TYR A 67 16.91 4.35 12.56
CA TYR A 67 17.87 3.36 13.01
C TYR A 67 19.04 3.25 12.02
N ASP A 68 20.21 2.88 12.50
CA ASP A 68 21.23 2.33 11.63
C ASP A 68 20.76 0.99 11.04
N ALA A 69 20.80 0.83 9.71
CA ALA A 69 20.22 -0.37 9.08
C ALA A 69 21.04 -1.64 9.31
N ASN A 70 22.32 -1.54 9.73
CA ASN A 70 23.17 -2.69 9.97
C ASN A 70 23.12 -3.14 11.44
N THR A 71 23.16 -2.18 12.37
CA THR A 71 23.20 -2.46 13.82
C THR A 71 21.82 -2.47 14.44
N LEU A 72 20.84 -1.83 13.81
CA LEU A 72 19.47 -1.55 14.31
C LEU A 72 19.45 -0.71 15.58
N GLU A 73 20.54 0.01 15.86
CA GLU A 73 20.58 0.97 16.94
C GLU A 73 19.80 2.23 16.58
N MET A 74 18.95 2.69 17.50
CA MET A 74 18.20 3.93 17.33
C MET A 74 19.19 5.10 17.30
N GLN A 75 19.17 5.85 16.20
CA GLN A 75 20.00 7.03 16.02
C GLN A 75 19.26 8.31 16.37
N LYS A 76 17.96 8.37 16.07
CA LYS A 76 17.14 9.55 16.31
C LYS A 76 15.65 9.20 16.33
N GLN A 77 14.89 10.02 17.05
CA GLN A 77 13.43 9.96 17.06
C GLN A 77 12.84 11.38 17.03
N HIS A 78 11.63 11.49 16.48
CA HIS A 78 10.82 12.70 16.43
C HIS A 78 9.40 12.35 16.85
N PHE A 79 8.91 12.93 17.96
CA PHE A 79 7.54 12.75 18.42
C PHE A 79 6.59 13.68 17.68
N LEU A 80 5.44 13.16 17.29
CA LEU A 80 4.37 13.96 16.71
C LEU A 80 3.52 14.60 17.83
N ARG A 81 2.65 15.52 17.42
CA ARG A 81 1.65 16.11 18.36
C ARG A 81 0.78 15.00 18.95
N ALA A 82 0.34 15.18 20.20
CA ALA A 82 -0.43 14.17 20.93
C ALA A 82 -1.80 13.83 20.29
N ASP A 83 -2.34 14.72 19.47
CA ASP A 83 -3.60 14.56 18.73
C ASP A 83 -3.43 13.83 17.37
N VAL A 84 -2.21 13.40 17.04
CA VAL A 84 -1.90 12.70 15.78
C VAL A 84 -1.70 11.20 16.04
N PHE A 85 -2.35 10.38 15.22
CA PHE A 85 -2.02 8.97 15.06
C PHE A 85 -1.26 8.83 13.75
N ALA A 86 0.05 8.54 13.82
CA ALA A 86 0.89 8.37 12.65
C ALA A 86 0.64 6.99 12.00
N GLU A 87 0.75 6.97 10.70
CA GLU A 87 0.47 5.83 9.83
C GLU A 87 1.64 5.58 8.86
N GLY A 88 1.35 5.23 7.62
CA GLY A 88 2.31 4.85 6.60
C GLY A 88 3.47 5.82 6.40
N LEU A 89 4.58 5.30 5.90
CA LEU A 89 5.83 6.03 5.72
C LEU A 89 6.48 5.67 4.39
N THR A 90 6.96 6.68 3.66
CA THR A 90 7.75 6.44 2.44
C THR A 90 8.87 7.46 2.27
N PHE A 91 9.81 7.14 1.37
CA PHE A 91 10.95 8.00 1.03
C PHE A 91 10.93 8.38 -0.44
N LEU A 92 10.92 9.68 -0.73
CA LEU A 92 10.92 10.21 -2.08
C LEU A 92 11.72 11.51 -2.17
N GLY A 93 12.66 11.59 -3.10
CA GLY A 93 13.41 12.82 -3.38
C GLY A 93 14.16 13.38 -2.17
N ASN A 94 14.88 12.52 -1.43
CA ASN A 94 15.60 12.85 -0.20
C ASN A 94 14.71 13.37 0.95
N LYS A 95 13.44 13.03 0.95
CA LYS A 95 12.48 13.38 2.00
C LYS A 95 11.71 12.16 2.46
N LEU A 96 11.35 12.17 3.74
CA LEU A 96 10.43 11.23 4.34
C LEU A 96 9.03 11.84 4.36
N TYR A 97 8.05 11.03 4.02
CA TYR A 97 6.61 11.38 4.04
C TYR A 97 5.92 10.42 5.00
N GLN A 98 5.38 10.95 6.09
CA GLN A 98 4.67 10.20 7.12
C GLN A 98 3.22 10.62 7.13
N SER A 99 2.32 9.69 6.87
CA SER A 99 0.88 9.96 6.87
C SER A 99 0.27 9.89 8.27
N SER A 100 -0.98 10.31 8.40
CA SER A 100 -1.72 10.28 9.64
C SER A 100 -3.17 9.87 9.42
N TRP A 101 -3.74 9.10 10.34
CA TRP A 101 -5.07 8.52 10.22
C TRP A 101 -6.16 9.60 10.06
N LYS A 102 -6.58 10.25 11.12
CA LYS A 102 -7.73 11.18 11.12
C LYS A 102 -7.35 12.65 10.92
N SER A 103 -6.08 13.00 11.07
CA SER A 103 -5.64 14.40 10.95
C SER A 103 -5.65 14.91 9.52
N ARG A 104 -5.70 14.01 8.52
CA ARG A 104 -5.68 14.33 7.09
C ARG A 104 -4.43 15.14 6.71
N GLU A 105 -3.30 14.67 7.24
CA GLU A 105 -2.00 15.31 7.07
C GLU A 105 -0.96 14.30 6.64
N ILE A 106 -0.04 14.75 5.78
CA ILE A 106 1.23 14.07 5.53
C ILE A 106 2.32 15.01 5.98
N PHE A 107 3.09 14.57 6.98
CA PHE A 107 4.25 15.29 7.50
C PHE A 107 5.46 14.97 6.66
N VAL A 108 6.23 16.00 6.29
CA VAL A 108 7.41 15.86 5.43
C VAL A 108 8.65 16.25 6.23
N TYR A 109 9.66 15.39 6.19
CA TYR A 109 10.92 15.56 6.92
C TYR A 109 12.13 15.40 6.00
N ASP A 110 13.26 15.96 6.39
CA ASP A 110 14.56 15.55 5.86
C ASP A 110 15.02 14.21 6.48
N THR A 111 16.11 13.62 5.97
CA THR A 111 16.68 12.35 6.49
C THR A 111 17.28 12.48 7.89
N ARG A 112 17.34 13.70 8.45
CA ARG A 112 17.71 13.97 9.85
C ARG A 112 16.50 14.15 10.75
N LEU A 113 15.29 13.80 10.25
CA LEU A 113 14.00 13.95 10.93
C LEU A 113 13.67 15.40 11.30
N THR A 114 14.15 16.37 10.52
CA THR A 114 13.78 17.78 10.68
C THR A 114 12.49 18.02 9.92
N PRO A 115 11.42 18.53 10.55
CA PRO A 115 10.18 18.87 9.83
C PRO A 115 10.42 19.93 8.76
N LEU A 116 9.90 19.72 7.57
CA LEU A 116 10.02 20.63 6.43
C LEU A 116 8.69 21.29 6.08
N GLN A 117 7.62 20.50 5.99
CA GLN A 117 6.27 20.98 5.66
C GLN A 117 5.22 19.95 6.08
N THR A 118 3.96 20.37 6.02
CA THR A 118 2.80 19.48 6.17
C THR A 118 1.89 19.66 4.96
N LEU A 119 1.55 18.56 4.31
CA LEU A 119 0.56 18.53 3.23
C LEU A 119 -0.81 18.23 3.83
N LYS A 120 -1.83 18.92 3.36
CA LYS A 120 -3.23 18.57 3.64
C LYS A 120 -3.75 17.64 2.56
N ILE A 121 -4.38 16.55 2.96
CA ILE A 121 -4.95 15.52 2.07
C ILE A 121 -6.46 15.40 2.27
N SER A 122 -7.13 14.76 1.31
CA SER A 122 -8.54 14.41 1.42
C SER A 122 -8.70 13.00 1.97
N GLY A 123 -9.54 12.84 2.98
CA GLY A 123 -9.84 11.54 3.58
C GLY A 123 -8.81 11.10 4.62
N ASP A 124 -9.02 9.89 5.11
CA ASP A 124 -8.12 9.21 6.03
C ASP A 124 -6.92 8.66 5.27
N SER A 125 -5.83 8.37 5.96
CA SER A 125 -4.67 7.70 5.38
C SER A 125 -4.24 6.56 6.30
N TRP A 126 -3.92 5.42 5.68
CA TRP A 126 -3.37 4.24 6.32
C TRP A 126 -1.94 4.02 5.81
N GLY A 127 -1.75 3.17 4.81
CA GLY A 127 -0.43 2.93 4.22
C GLY A 127 0.02 4.02 3.24
N LEU A 128 1.32 4.11 3.03
CA LEU A 128 1.93 5.10 2.14
C LEU A 128 3.18 4.55 1.46
N THR A 129 3.19 4.59 0.12
CA THR A 129 4.39 4.31 -0.69
C THR A 129 4.54 5.34 -1.83
N THR A 130 5.43 5.11 -2.78
CA THR A 130 5.66 6.01 -3.92
C THR A 130 6.07 5.25 -5.17
N ASP A 131 5.60 5.72 -6.34
CA ASP A 131 6.06 5.26 -7.66
C ASP A 131 7.32 6.00 -8.17
N GLY A 132 7.94 6.81 -7.30
CA GLY A 132 9.07 7.67 -7.64
C GLY A 132 8.67 9.08 -8.11
N HIS A 133 7.37 9.35 -8.31
CA HIS A 133 6.83 10.64 -8.74
C HIS A 133 5.70 11.15 -7.84
N LEU A 134 4.77 10.29 -7.51
CA LEU A 134 3.60 10.56 -6.66
C LEU A 134 3.68 9.68 -5.40
N LEU A 135 3.07 10.12 -4.33
CA LEU A 135 2.77 9.26 -3.19
C LEU A 135 1.57 8.39 -3.54
N ILE A 136 1.57 7.14 -3.08
CA ILE A 136 0.45 6.20 -3.22
C ILE A 136 -0.06 5.90 -1.83
N MET A 137 -1.33 6.16 -1.59
CA MET A 137 -1.97 6.11 -0.28
C MET A 137 -3.15 5.15 -0.27
N SER A 138 -3.27 4.35 0.76
CA SER A 138 -4.46 3.57 1.11
C SER A 138 -5.28 4.28 2.19
N ASP A 139 -6.54 3.88 2.34
CA ASP A 139 -7.48 4.36 3.37
C ASP A 139 -8.40 3.25 3.91
N GLY A 140 -8.03 1.98 3.67
CA GLY A 140 -8.82 0.80 4.00
C GLY A 140 -9.93 0.48 2.98
N SER A 141 -10.15 1.33 1.98
CA SER A 141 -11.05 1.03 0.87
C SER A 141 -10.37 0.11 -0.16
N ASP A 142 -11.10 -0.18 -1.24
CA ASP A 142 -10.58 -0.89 -2.41
C ASP A 142 -9.88 0.04 -3.42
N THR A 143 -9.59 1.28 -3.05
CA THR A 143 -9.11 2.30 -3.97
C THR A 143 -7.86 3.00 -3.41
N LEU A 144 -6.75 2.89 -4.13
CA LEU A 144 -5.53 3.62 -3.83
C LEU A 144 -5.56 5.02 -4.46
N GLN A 145 -5.03 6.02 -3.75
CA GLN A 145 -4.95 7.40 -4.19
C GLN A 145 -3.52 7.78 -4.52
N PHE A 146 -3.29 8.40 -5.68
CA PHE A 146 -1.99 8.93 -6.09
C PHE A 146 -1.96 10.43 -5.82
N ILE A 147 -1.08 10.85 -4.89
CA ILE A 147 -1.06 12.18 -4.28
C ILE A 147 0.15 12.98 -4.80
N ASP A 148 -0.10 14.22 -5.20
CA ASP A 148 0.94 15.18 -5.59
C ASP A 148 1.70 15.70 -4.36
N THR A 149 3.03 15.57 -4.38
CA THR A 149 3.92 15.94 -3.27
C THR A 149 4.05 17.45 -3.05
N GLY A 150 3.67 18.26 -4.02
CA GLY A 150 3.73 19.73 -3.92
C GLY A 150 2.52 20.35 -3.22
N ASN A 151 1.35 19.67 -3.28
CA ASN A 151 0.09 20.28 -2.80
C ASN A 151 -0.87 19.32 -2.08
N GLY A 152 -0.55 18.03 -1.95
CA GLY A 152 -1.38 17.03 -1.27
C GLY A 152 -2.65 16.62 -2.02
N LYS A 153 -2.82 17.01 -3.29
CA LYS A 153 -4.03 16.70 -4.06
C LYS A 153 -3.92 15.35 -4.74
N THR A 154 -5.02 14.61 -4.75
CA THR A 154 -5.16 13.38 -5.53
C THR A 154 -5.12 13.70 -7.02
N ARG A 155 -4.20 13.07 -7.76
CA ARG A 155 -4.03 13.16 -9.22
C ARG A 155 -4.78 12.06 -9.96
N ARG A 156 -4.79 10.85 -9.42
CA ARG A 156 -5.55 9.70 -9.93
C ARG A 156 -5.89 8.75 -8.81
N THR A 157 -6.79 7.84 -9.07
CA THR A 157 -7.14 6.72 -8.20
C THR A 157 -6.95 5.40 -8.93
N LEU A 158 -6.80 4.30 -8.19
CA LEU A 158 -6.59 2.96 -8.70
C LEU A 158 -7.43 1.97 -7.90
N ALA A 159 -8.46 1.40 -8.52
CA ALA A 159 -9.28 0.38 -7.90
C ALA A 159 -8.54 -0.97 -7.89
N VAL A 160 -8.48 -1.63 -6.74
CA VAL A 160 -7.80 -2.91 -6.55
C VAL A 160 -8.80 -4.05 -6.63
N LYS A 161 -8.62 -4.92 -7.64
CA LYS A 161 -9.50 -6.05 -7.90
C LYS A 161 -8.73 -7.25 -8.46
N ASP A 162 -9.23 -8.44 -8.23
CA ASP A 162 -8.70 -9.65 -8.85
C ASP A 162 -9.28 -9.90 -10.26
N SER A 163 -8.85 -10.99 -10.89
CA SER A 163 -9.29 -11.40 -12.22
C SER A 163 -10.78 -11.79 -12.30
N SER A 164 -11.39 -12.10 -11.14
CA SER A 164 -12.83 -12.36 -11.03
C SER A 164 -13.67 -11.08 -10.98
N GLY A 165 -13.00 -9.92 -10.80
CA GLY A 165 -13.65 -8.63 -10.58
C GLY A 165 -14.01 -8.37 -9.12
N ARG A 166 -13.61 -9.23 -8.18
CA ARG A 166 -13.78 -8.98 -6.73
C ARG A 166 -12.88 -7.85 -6.29
N HIS A 167 -13.43 -6.86 -5.64
CA HIS A 167 -12.71 -5.75 -5.04
C HIS A 167 -12.11 -6.16 -3.67
N TRP A 168 -10.86 -5.79 -3.46
CA TRP A 168 -10.16 -6.01 -2.19
C TRP A 168 -10.27 -4.78 -1.30
N LYS A 169 -10.71 -4.98 -0.06
CA LYS A 169 -10.82 -3.93 0.98
C LYS A 169 -9.83 -4.17 2.10
N ASP A 170 -9.85 -3.27 3.07
CA ASP A 170 -8.95 -3.30 4.23
C ASP A 170 -7.47 -3.26 3.83
N ILE A 171 -7.20 -2.63 2.65
CA ILE A 171 -5.83 -2.41 2.17
C ILE A 171 -5.16 -1.41 3.10
N ASN A 172 -4.03 -1.83 3.69
CA ASN A 172 -3.32 -1.06 4.71
C ASN A 172 -1.93 -0.63 4.22
N GLU A 173 -0.85 -1.10 4.83
CA GLU A 173 0.49 -0.64 4.48
C GLU A 173 0.91 -1.09 3.07
N LEU A 174 1.70 -0.24 2.41
CA LEU A 174 2.02 -0.34 0.99
C LEU A 174 3.52 -0.29 0.74
N GLU A 175 4.01 -1.11 -0.22
CA GLU A 175 5.37 -0.99 -0.75
C GLU A 175 5.38 -1.07 -2.27
N TRP A 176 6.10 -0.16 -2.92
CA TRP A 176 6.28 -0.15 -4.37
C TRP A 176 7.52 -0.93 -4.78
N ILE A 177 7.36 -1.97 -5.61
CA ILE A 177 8.46 -2.81 -6.10
C ILE A 177 8.25 -3.09 -7.59
N ASP A 178 9.17 -2.64 -8.43
CA ASP A 178 9.23 -2.96 -9.86
C ASP A 178 7.89 -2.83 -10.60
N GLY A 179 7.20 -1.69 -10.39
CA GLY A 179 5.92 -1.42 -11.04
C GLY A 179 4.73 -2.11 -10.39
N ASN A 180 4.94 -2.81 -9.28
CA ASN A 180 3.87 -3.44 -8.49
C ASN A 180 3.77 -2.79 -7.11
N ILE A 181 2.63 -2.99 -6.46
CA ILE A 181 2.39 -2.59 -5.08
C ILE A 181 2.20 -3.87 -4.26
N LEU A 182 3.03 -4.05 -3.23
CA LEU A 182 2.74 -4.98 -2.15
C LEU A 182 1.86 -4.27 -1.14
N ALA A 183 0.78 -4.93 -0.72
CA ALA A 183 -0.16 -4.35 0.23
C ALA A 183 -0.65 -5.41 1.22
N ASN A 184 -0.46 -5.19 2.52
CA ASN A 184 -1.09 -6.08 3.50
C ASN A 184 -2.60 -5.76 3.62
N VAL A 185 -3.38 -6.79 3.89
CA VAL A 185 -4.81 -6.67 4.17
C VAL A 185 -5.01 -6.72 5.68
N TRP A 186 -5.57 -5.65 6.25
CA TRP A 186 -5.73 -5.52 7.69
C TRP A 186 -6.56 -6.66 8.26
N HIS A 187 -6.17 -7.18 9.42
CA HIS A 187 -6.72 -8.38 10.07
C HIS A 187 -6.61 -9.70 9.29
N GLN A 188 -5.78 -9.75 8.25
CA GLN A 188 -5.50 -11.00 7.52
C GLN A 188 -3.99 -11.24 7.45
N ASN A 189 -3.59 -12.50 7.33
CA ASN A 189 -2.19 -12.87 7.06
C ASN A 189 -1.86 -12.80 5.56
N THR A 190 -2.45 -11.83 4.86
CA THR A 190 -2.38 -11.71 3.40
C THR A 190 -1.66 -10.45 2.99
N VAL A 191 -0.68 -10.62 2.10
CA VAL A 191 -0.06 -9.50 1.36
C VAL A 191 -0.36 -9.69 -0.12
N LEU A 192 -1.01 -8.69 -0.73
CA LEU A 192 -1.36 -8.68 -2.15
C LEU A 192 -0.18 -8.22 -2.99
N LEU A 193 0.00 -8.82 -4.17
CA LEU A 193 0.83 -8.30 -5.25
C LEU A 193 -0.09 -7.67 -6.29
N ILE A 194 -0.10 -6.35 -6.35
CA ILE A 194 -1.00 -5.55 -7.17
C ILE A 194 -0.20 -4.91 -8.30
N ASP A 195 -0.71 -4.99 -9.53
CA ASP A 195 -0.15 -4.22 -10.66
C ASP A 195 -0.39 -2.72 -10.45
N GLY A 196 0.68 -1.94 -10.38
CA GLY A 196 0.61 -0.50 -10.04
C GLY A 196 -0.04 0.38 -11.11
N GLN A 197 -0.26 -0.15 -12.31
CA GLN A 197 -0.90 0.57 -13.40
C GLN A 197 -2.40 0.25 -13.50
N SER A 198 -2.75 -1.03 -13.46
CA SER A 198 -4.13 -1.52 -13.68
C SER A 198 -4.92 -1.76 -12.40
N GLY A 199 -4.26 -1.92 -11.24
CA GLY A 199 -4.89 -2.32 -9.98
C GLY A 199 -5.25 -3.80 -9.91
N LEU A 200 -4.83 -4.60 -10.90
CA LEU A 200 -5.09 -6.03 -10.93
C LEU A 200 -4.23 -6.75 -9.87
N VAL A 201 -4.86 -7.52 -9.00
CA VAL A 201 -4.17 -8.42 -8.08
C VAL A 201 -3.61 -9.60 -8.87
N LYS A 202 -2.28 -9.68 -8.98
CA LYS A 202 -1.54 -10.73 -9.69
C LYS A 202 -1.35 -11.99 -8.86
N GLY A 203 -1.38 -11.85 -7.55
CA GLY A 203 -1.18 -12.92 -6.59
C GLY A 203 -1.25 -12.41 -5.15
N GLN A 204 -1.14 -13.34 -4.22
CA GLN A 204 -1.11 -13.04 -2.79
C GLN A 204 -0.07 -13.92 -2.09
N TYR A 205 0.50 -13.40 -1.03
CA TYR A 205 1.34 -14.15 -0.09
C TYR A 205 0.51 -14.41 1.16
N ASP A 206 0.57 -15.63 1.68
CA ASP A 206 -0.01 -16.05 2.96
C ASP A 206 1.14 -16.13 3.98
N LEU A 207 1.13 -15.28 5.05
CA LEU A 207 2.22 -15.08 6.01
C LEU A 207 2.01 -15.89 7.30
#